data_fc906212bccee1bf9d346e1dd37804e3
#
_entry.id   fc906212bccee1bf9d346e1dd37804e3
#
_cell.length_a   1.000
_cell.length_b   1.000
_cell.length_c   1.000
_cell.angle_alpha   90.00
_cell.angle_beta   90.00
_cell.angle_gamma   90.00
#
_symmetry.space_group_name_H-M   'P 1'
#
loop_
_entity.id
_entity.type
_entity.pdbx_description
1 polymer ?
#
loop_
_entity_poly.entity_id
_entity_poly.type
_entity_poly.pdbx_seq_one_letter_code
_entity_poly.pdbx_strand_id
1 'polypeptide(L)'
;AFLRYGIGQRFGFMNPREVFNRLDALDTTSVHTGFRSLYGVKLKIAGKDFVGRALRTVRNDDSVAVFLAESKPSNLVYYRLLEALGTAKSRSERQKILCNMERCRWNQDVYPQQFRKYVWVNIPSLSLQAIDEGHVLYMRICLGSLETKTPVLNSHIKRMDFNPQWIIPKSIIRKSVCHHAGDNAYFDNRNYFIRERKTGKTVDPSVATGSMLCSNDYM
;
A
#
# COMPACT_ATOMS: atom_id res chain seq x y z
N ALA A 1 11.18 -26.20 16.40
CA ALA A 1 12.10 -25.49 15.47
C ALA A 1 11.76 -25.77 14.02
N PHE A 2 11.69 -27.02 13.55
CA PHE A 2 11.47 -27.46 12.17
C PHE A 2 10.19 -26.85 11.53
N LEU A 3 9.00 -27.05 12.14
CA LEU A 3 7.75 -26.51 11.63
C LEU A 3 7.77 -24.98 11.50
N ARG A 4 8.30 -24.28 12.51
CA ARG A 4 8.43 -22.82 12.47
C ARG A 4 9.33 -22.35 11.34
N TYR A 5 10.42 -23.07 11.09
CA TYR A 5 11.32 -22.77 9.99
C TYR A 5 10.64 -23.00 8.63
N GLY A 6 9.97 -24.14 8.41
CA GLY A 6 9.24 -24.41 7.18
C GLY A 6 8.13 -23.41 6.89
N ILE A 7 7.36 -23.01 7.91
CA ILE A 7 6.36 -21.95 7.81
C ILE A 7 7.02 -20.62 7.41
N GLY A 8 8.11 -20.24 8.09
CA GLY A 8 8.82 -19.00 7.80
C GLY A 8 9.40 -18.97 6.39
N GLN A 9 9.98 -20.08 5.91
CA GLN A 9 10.50 -20.17 4.55
C GLN A 9 9.41 -20.04 3.48
N ARG A 10 8.22 -20.60 3.70
CA ARG A 10 7.15 -20.61 2.71
C ARG A 10 6.25 -19.38 2.75
N PHE A 11 5.98 -18.82 3.94
CA PHE A 11 4.97 -17.78 4.15
C PHE A 11 5.53 -16.48 4.76
N GLY A 12 6.82 -16.46 5.10
CA GLY A 12 7.49 -15.35 5.75
C GLY A 12 7.67 -15.57 7.26
N PHE A 13 8.77 -15.02 7.78
CA PHE A 13 9.10 -15.05 9.21
C PHE A 13 8.43 -13.89 9.97
N MET A 14 8.06 -12.83 9.24
CA MET A 14 7.43 -11.64 9.78
C MET A 14 6.09 -11.37 9.11
N ASN A 15 5.13 -10.91 9.91
CA ASN A 15 3.86 -10.43 9.36
C ASN A 15 4.02 -8.99 8.87
N PRO A 16 3.96 -8.72 7.55
CA PRO A 16 4.14 -7.37 7.02
C PRO A 16 3.10 -6.39 7.56
N ARG A 17 1.89 -6.85 7.85
CA ARG A 17 0.83 -6.03 8.42
C ARG A 17 1.22 -5.44 9.78
N GLU A 18 1.88 -6.25 10.63
CA GLU A 18 2.38 -5.77 11.92
C GLU A 18 3.58 -4.85 11.76
N VAL A 19 4.52 -5.23 10.89
CA VAL A 19 5.74 -4.45 10.66
C VAL A 19 5.41 -3.07 10.12
N PHE A 20 4.63 -2.99 9.04
CA PHE A 20 4.31 -1.70 8.41
C PHE A 20 3.40 -0.81 9.25
N ASN A 21 2.45 -1.40 9.97
CA ASN A 21 1.55 -0.61 10.83
C ASN A 21 2.23 -0.09 12.11
N ARG A 22 3.39 -0.65 12.49
CA ARG A 22 4.20 -0.16 13.63
C ARG A 22 5.24 0.90 13.24
N LEU A 23 5.45 1.15 11.95
CA LEU A 23 6.43 2.14 11.49
C LEU A 23 6.01 3.59 11.77
N ASP A 24 4.72 3.84 11.92
CA ASP A 24 4.24 5.12 12.40
C ASP A 24 4.11 5.04 13.92
N ALA A 25 4.86 5.87 14.64
CA ALA A 25 4.62 6.06 16.05
C ALA A 25 3.14 6.41 16.24
N LEU A 26 2.49 5.75 17.20
CA LEU A 26 1.15 6.12 17.62
C LEU A 26 1.27 7.52 18.21
N ASP A 27 1.06 8.52 17.38
CA ASP A 27 0.90 9.89 17.85
C ASP A 27 -0.48 9.98 18.54
N THR A 28 -0.46 9.71 19.83
CA THR A 28 -1.65 9.78 20.69
C THR A 28 -2.16 11.20 20.85
N THR A 29 -1.41 12.20 20.38
CA THR A 29 -1.76 13.61 20.44
C THR A 29 -2.42 14.14 19.17
N SER A 30 -2.30 13.42 18.05
CA SER A 30 -2.92 13.84 16.79
C SER A 30 -4.40 13.48 16.77
N VAL A 31 -5.22 14.48 16.42
CA VAL A 31 -6.68 14.37 16.23
C VAL A 31 -7.07 13.50 15.03
N HIS A 32 -6.14 12.75 14.47
CA HIS A 32 -6.40 11.81 13.39
C HIS A 32 -7.07 10.54 13.96
N THR A 33 -8.36 10.65 14.19
CA THR A 33 -9.26 9.57 14.62
C THR A 33 -9.49 8.51 13.53
N GLY A 34 -8.44 8.05 12.88
CA GLY A 34 -8.54 6.99 11.91
C GLY A 34 -7.25 6.21 11.88
N PHE A 35 -7.19 5.11 12.61
CA PHE A 35 -6.14 4.11 12.41
C PHE A 35 -6.16 3.66 10.95
N ARG A 36 -5.24 4.16 10.17
CA ARG A 36 -5.11 3.79 8.77
C ARG A 36 -4.11 2.65 8.65
N SER A 37 -4.58 1.48 8.29
CA SER A 37 -3.69 0.37 7.99
C SER A 37 -2.80 0.71 6.80
N LEU A 38 -1.47 0.70 7.02
CA LEU A 38 -0.48 0.91 5.96
C LEU A 38 -0.28 -0.32 5.07
N TYR A 39 -0.74 -1.48 5.52
CA TYR A 39 -0.65 -2.72 4.77
C TYR A 39 -1.98 -3.47 4.83
N GLY A 40 -2.73 -3.41 3.74
CA GLY A 40 -4.05 -4.02 3.58
C GLY A 40 -4.09 -5.24 2.67
N VAL A 41 -2.92 -5.75 2.23
CA VAL A 41 -2.85 -6.94 1.37
C VAL A 41 -3.09 -8.20 2.21
N LYS A 42 -3.96 -9.07 1.73
CA LYS A 42 -4.19 -10.38 2.33
C LYS A 42 -3.11 -11.36 1.87
N LEU A 43 -2.45 -11.99 2.83
CA LEU A 43 -1.41 -12.98 2.57
C LEU A 43 -1.93 -14.39 2.82
N LYS A 44 -1.36 -15.34 2.08
CA LYS A 44 -1.51 -16.77 2.36
C LYS A 44 -0.78 -17.11 3.64
N ILE A 45 -1.42 -17.88 4.49
CA ILE A 45 -0.87 -18.41 5.74
C ILE A 45 -0.79 -19.94 5.66
N ALA A 46 0.00 -20.54 6.54
CA ALA A 46 0.10 -22.00 6.63
C ALA A 46 -1.25 -22.62 6.99
N GLY A 47 -1.81 -23.39 6.07
CA GLY A 47 -3.03 -24.17 6.29
C GLY A 47 -2.76 -25.50 7.03
N LYS A 48 -3.85 -26.15 7.43
CA LYS A 48 -3.79 -27.46 8.13
C LYS A 48 -3.02 -28.52 7.33
N ASP A 49 -3.15 -28.53 6.02
CA ASP A 49 -2.47 -29.49 5.14
C ASP A 49 -0.95 -29.32 5.15
N PHE A 50 -0.46 -28.07 5.13
CA PHE A 50 0.98 -27.78 5.22
C PHE A 50 1.53 -28.24 6.56
N VAL A 51 0.84 -27.93 7.67
CA VAL A 51 1.23 -28.33 9.02
C VAL A 51 1.19 -29.84 9.17
N GLY A 52 0.13 -30.48 8.69
CA GLY A 52 0.00 -31.96 8.73
C GLY A 52 1.09 -32.65 7.95
N ARG A 53 1.46 -32.15 6.75
CA ARG A 53 2.56 -32.66 5.96
C ARG A 53 3.89 -32.50 6.70
N ALA A 54 4.17 -31.34 7.25
CA ALA A 54 5.39 -31.09 8.02
C ALA A 54 5.54 -32.04 9.21
N LEU A 55 4.45 -32.28 9.96
CA LEU A 55 4.47 -33.19 11.12
C LEU A 55 4.70 -34.65 10.73
N ARG A 56 4.16 -35.10 9.59
CA ARG A 56 4.44 -36.46 9.07
C ARG A 56 5.89 -36.62 8.62
N THR A 57 6.47 -35.56 8.06
CA THR A 57 7.83 -35.55 7.51
C THR A 57 8.92 -35.65 8.60
N VAL A 58 8.67 -35.13 9.80
CA VAL A 58 9.65 -35.11 10.93
C VAL A 58 10.16 -36.51 11.33
N ARG A 59 9.47 -37.57 10.95
CA ARG A 59 9.83 -38.95 11.31
C ARG A 59 10.89 -39.60 10.43
N ASN A 60 11.31 -38.94 9.34
CA ASN A 60 12.27 -39.46 8.37
C ASN A 60 13.18 -38.32 7.88
N ASP A 61 14.50 -38.46 8.08
CA ASP A 61 15.49 -37.44 7.78
C ASP A 61 15.55 -37.07 6.29
N ASP A 62 15.44 -38.05 5.38
CA ASP A 62 15.42 -37.77 3.94
C ASP A 62 14.21 -36.94 3.54
N SER A 63 13.07 -37.25 4.12
CA SER A 63 11.83 -36.49 3.89
C SER A 63 11.90 -35.08 4.46
N VAL A 64 12.67 -34.83 5.53
CA VAL A 64 12.91 -33.50 6.10
C VAL A 64 13.63 -32.61 5.11
N ALA A 65 14.70 -33.10 4.49
CA ALA A 65 15.47 -32.33 3.51
C ALA A 65 14.61 -31.93 2.31
N VAL A 66 13.82 -32.87 1.76
CA VAL A 66 12.89 -32.62 0.65
C VAL A 66 11.85 -31.57 1.04
N PHE A 67 11.19 -31.72 2.20
CA PHE A 67 10.18 -30.76 2.67
C PHE A 67 10.76 -29.34 2.83
N LEU A 68 11.96 -29.22 3.39
CA LEU A 68 12.62 -27.92 3.54
C LEU A 68 12.99 -27.29 2.19
N ALA A 69 13.42 -28.09 1.22
CA ALA A 69 13.68 -27.63 -0.13
C ALA A 69 12.41 -27.10 -0.81
N GLU A 70 11.31 -27.86 -0.73
CA GLU A 70 9.99 -27.47 -1.27
C GLU A 70 9.38 -26.26 -0.55
N SER A 71 9.76 -26.01 0.69
CA SER A 71 9.27 -24.85 1.46
C SER A 71 9.90 -23.53 1.01
N LYS A 72 10.99 -23.53 0.26
CA LYS A 72 11.60 -22.31 -0.26
C LYS A 72 10.67 -21.58 -1.23
N PRO A 73 10.77 -20.25 -1.36
CA PRO A 73 10.05 -19.52 -2.39
C PRO A 73 10.43 -20.01 -3.80
N SER A 74 9.46 -20.08 -4.71
CA SER A 74 9.70 -20.39 -6.13
C SER A 74 10.08 -19.15 -6.96
N ASN A 75 10.15 -17.99 -6.37
CA ASN A 75 10.40 -16.70 -7.02
C ASN A 75 11.87 -16.58 -7.45
N LEU A 76 12.11 -16.31 -8.74
CA LEU A 76 13.44 -16.10 -9.29
C LEU A 76 14.22 -14.96 -8.57
N VAL A 77 13.52 -13.90 -8.16
CA VAL A 77 14.14 -12.78 -7.43
C VAL A 77 14.73 -13.25 -6.10
N TYR A 78 14.09 -14.21 -5.42
CA TYR A 78 14.61 -14.78 -4.18
C TYR A 78 15.98 -15.46 -4.40
N TYR A 79 16.14 -16.21 -5.47
CA TYR A 79 17.40 -16.92 -5.77
C TYR A 79 18.51 -15.95 -6.16
N ARG A 80 18.21 -14.91 -6.95
CA ARG A 80 19.16 -13.84 -7.25
C ARG A 80 19.63 -13.09 -5.99
N LEU A 81 18.71 -12.85 -5.06
CA LEU A 81 19.06 -12.27 -3.77
C LEU A 81 19.90 -13.22 -2.91
N LEU A 82 19.66 -14.51 -2.98
CA LEU A 82 20.45 -15.52 -2.26
C LEU A 82 21.89 -15.54 -2.77
N GLU A 83 22.12 -15.47 -4.09
CA GLU A 83 23.46 -15.33 -4.67
C GLU A 83 24.13 -14.03 -4.23
N ALA A 84 23.42 -12.91 -4.33
CA ALA A 84 23.92 -11.61 -3.89
C ALA A 84 24.28 -11.60 -2.39
N LEU A 85 23.57 -12.34 -1.56
CA LEU A 85 23.87 -12.47 -0.12
C LEU A 85 25.24 -13.11 0.11
N GLY A 86 25.62 -14.06 -0.73
CA GLY A 86 26.94 -14.72 -0.66
C GLY A 86 28.11 -13.79 -0.97
N THR A 87 27.90 -12.78 -1.81
CA THR A 87 28.92 -11.81 -2.25
C THR A 87 28.85 -10.47 -1.54
N ALA A 88 27.84 -10.24 -0.70
CA ALA A 88 27.61 -8.97 0.00
C ALA A 88 28.75 -8.65 0.98
N LYS A 89 29.36 -7.47 0.80
CA LYS A 89 30.57 -7.04 1.55
C LYS A 89 30.24 -6.23 2.80
N SER A 90 29.13 -5.52 2.82
CA SER A 90 28.76 -4.65 3.95
C SER A 90 27.56 -5.19 4.74
N ARG A 91 27.49 -4.82 6.03
CA ARG A 91 26.36 -5.12 6.90
C ARG A 91 25.05 -4.52 6.35
N SER A 92 25.11 -3.29 5.84
CA SER A 92 23.96 -2.58 5.29
C SER A 92 23.41 -3.30 4.05
N GLU A 93 24.30 -3.72 3.16
CA GLU A 93 23.93 -4.48 1.95
C GLU A 93 23.28 -5.82 2.33
N ARG A 94 23.91 -6.58 3.24
CA ARG A 94 23.32 -7.83 3.74
C ARG A 94 21.92 -7.63 4.34
N GLN A 95 21.72 -6.58 5.13
CA GLN A 95 20.40 -6.27 5.72
C GLN A 95 19.37 -5.96 4.63
N LYS A 96 19.71 -5.17 3.62
CA LYS A 96 18.81 -4.87 2.48
C LYS A 96 18.41 -6.15 1.72
N ILE A 97 19.38 -7.02 1.46
CA ILE A 97 19.14 -8.30 0.78
C ILE A 97 18.21 -9.17 1.62
N LEU A 98 18.49 -9.35 2.92
CA LEU A 98 17.66 -10.16 3.82
C LEU A 98 16.22 -9.63 3.92
N CYS A 99 16.03 -8.30 4.01
CA CYS A 99 14.70 -7.70 3.99
C CYS A 99 13.95 -7.99 2.70
N ASN A 100 14.62 -7.95 1.55
CA ASN A 100 13.98 -8.24 0.27
C ASN A 100 13.74 -9.74 0.08
N MET A 101 14.61 -10.61 0.58
CA MET A 101 14.35 -12.05 0.62
C MET A 101 13.11 -12.38 1.48
N GLU A 102 12.94 -11.68 2.60
CA GLU A 102 11.72 -11.82 3.41
C GLU A 102 10.47 -11.39 2.63
N ARG A 103 10.52 -10.27 1.91
CA ARG A 103 9.42 -9.82 1.03
C ARG A 103 9.07 -10.84 -0.06
N CYS A 104 10.07 -11.57 -0.59
CA CYS A 104 9.84 -12.63 -1.57
C CYS A 104 9.06 -13.84 -1.00
N ARG A 105 9.00 -13.98 0.33
CA ARG A 105 8.23 -15.03 1.01
C ARG A 105 6.76 -14.65 1.23
N TRP A 106 6.42 -13.37 1.13
CA TRP A 106 5.06 -12.89 1.35
C TRP A 106 4.17 -13.20 0.16
N ASN A 107 3.54 -14.34 0.18
CA ASN A 107 2.64 -14.76 -0.87
C ASN A 107 1.27 -14.09 -0.71
N GLN A 108 0.86 -13.35 -1.72
CA GLN A 108 -0.47 -12.74 -1.76
C GLN A 108 -1.53 -13.79 -2.09
N ASP A 109 -2.74 -13.58 -1.60
CA ASP A 109 -3.89 -14.44 -1.90
C ASP A 109 -4.32 -14.28 -3.37
N VAL A 110 -4.27 -13.05 -3.85
CA VAL A 110 -4.62 -12.68 -5.23
C VAL A 110 -3.51 -11.83 -5.83
N TYR A 111 -3.02 -12.24 -6.98
CA TYR A 111 -2.05 -11.48 -7.77
C TYR A 111 -2.76 -10.78 -8.93
N PRO A 112 -2.49 -9.48 -9.18
CA PRO A 112 -3.11 -8.74 -10.29
C PRO A 112 -2.92 -9.41 -11.65
N GLN A 113 -1.77 -10.06 -11.88
CA GLN A 113 -1.45 -10.76 -13.13
C GLN A 113 -2.37 -11.96 -13.45
N GLN A 114 -3.21 -12.37 -12.51
CA GLN A 114 -4.25 -13.38 -12.76
C GLN A 114 -5.43 -12.81 -13.57
N PHE A 115 -5.51 -11.49 -13.68
CA PHE A 115 -6.56 -10.80 -14.43
C PHE A 115 -6.03 -10.33 -15.78
N ARG A 116 -6.89 -10.34 -16.80
CA ARG A 116 -6.59 -9.82 -18.13
C ARG A 116 -6.27 -8.33 -18.09
N LYS A 117 -7.00 -7.59 -17.27
CA LYS A 117 -6.82 -6.15 -17.04
C LYS A 117 -6.52 -5.88 -15.58
N TYR A 118 -5.46 -5.13 -15.33
CA TYR A 118 -5.12 -4.73 -13.98
C TYR A 118 -4.32 -3.43 -13.95
N VAL A 119 -4.32 -2.80 -12.79
CA VAL A 119 -3.50 -1.62 -12.51
C VAL A 119 -2.47 -1.98 -11.45
N TRP A 120 -1.23 -1.69 -11.75
CA TRP A 120 -0.11 -1.89 -10.85
C TRP A 120 0.47 -0.54 -10.42
N VAL A 121 0.41 -0.25 -9.12
CA VAL A 121 1.01 0.95 -8.53
C VAL A 121 2.30 0.58 -7.82
N ASN A 122 3.40 1.10 -8.30
CA ASN A 122 4.72 0.93 -7.70
C ASN A 122 5.07 2.18 -6.88
N ILE A 123 4.85 2.10 -5.56
CA ILE A 123 5.08 3.21 -4.64
C ILE A 123 6.54 3.71 -4.68
N PRO A 124 7.57 2.86 -4.55
CA PRO A 124 8.96 3.32 -4.59
C PRO A 124 9.39 4.00 -5.89
N SER A 125 8.80 3.63 -7.02
CA SER A 125 9.15 4.21 -8.34
C SER A 125 8.25 5.37 -8.74
N LEU A 126 7.26 5.76 -7.92
CA LEU A 126 6.28 6.81 -8.24
C LEU A 126 5.57 6.57 -9.57
N SER A 127 5.24 5.31 -9.87
CA SER A 127 4.69 4.93 -11.16
C SER A 127 3.43 4.08 -11.04
N LEU A 128 2.58 4.20 -12.05
CA LEU A 128 1.40 3.37 -12.27
C LEU A 128 1.49 2.78 -13.68
N GLN A 129 1.17 1.51 -13.78
CA GLN A 129 1.00 0.79 -15.04
C GLN A 129 -0.42 0.26 -15.12
N ALA A 130 -1.16 0.65 -16.14
CA ALA A 130 -2.43 0.03 -16.49
C ALA A 130 -2.18 -0.98 -17.62
N ILE A 131 -2.47 -2.23 -17.35
CA ILE A 131 -2.16 -3.36 -18.25
C ILE A 131 -3.47 -3.95 -18.77
N ASP A 132 -3.55 -4.11 -20.08
CA ASP A 132 -4.64 -4.74 -20.80
C ASP A 132 -4.09 -5.67 -21.89
N GLU A 133 -4.17 -6.98 -21.69
CA GLU A 133 -3.71 -7.99 -22.66
C GLU A 133 -2.29 -7.74 -23.21
N GLY A 134 -1.39 -7.27 -22.35
CA GLY A 134 -0.01 -6.96 -22.73
C GLY A 134 0.23 -5.52 -23.20
N HIS A 135 -0.81 -4.75 -23.48
CA HIS A 135 -0.69 -3.31 -23.68
C HIS A 135 -0.50 -2.62 -22.34
N VAL A 136 0.52 -1.77 -22.25
CA VAL A 136 0.89 -1.08 -21.01
C VAL A 136 0.77 0.42 -21.18
N LEU A 137 -0.14 1.03 -20.43
CA LEU A 137 -0.17 2.49 -20.25
C LEU A 137 0.63 2.82 -18.98
N TYR A 138 1.71 3.54 -19.14
CA TYR A 138 2.58 4.00 -18.06
C TYR A 138 2.29 5.45 -17.71
N MET A 139 2.21 5.75 -16.40
CA MET A 139 2.09 7.12 -15.93
C MET A 139 2.81 7.34 -14.61
N ARG A 140 3.27 8.56 -14.38
CA ARG A 140 3.80 9.01 -13.10
C ARG A 140 2.65 9.37 -12.19
N ILE A 141 2.83 9.14 -10.89
CA ILE A 141 1.81 9.40 -9.87
C ILE A 141 2.38 10.22 -8.72
N CYS A 142 1.50 10.93 -8.04
CA CYS A 142 1.79 11.53 -6.75
C CYS A 142 1.42 10.54 -5.64
N LEU A 143 2.23 10.50 -4.60
CA LEU A 143 2.01 9.70 -3.40
C LEU A 143 1.79 10.60 -2.18
N GLY A 144 1.28 10.01 -1.12
CA GLY A 144 1.19 10.68 0.17
C GLY A 144 2.59 11.05 0.73
N SER A 145 2.63 12.09 1.55
CA SER A 145 3.84 12.50 2.27
C SER A 145 4.26 11.44 3.32
N LEU A 146 5.41 11.65 3.97
CA LEU A 146 5.85 10.79 5.07
C LEU A 146 4.86 10.76 6.23
N GLU A 147 4.13 11.85 6.45
CA GLU A 147 3.10 11.96 7.50
C GLU A 147 1.76 11.32 7.07
N THR A 148 1.50 11.25 5.77
CA THR A 148 0.26 10.71 5.21
C THR A 148 0.56 9.65 4.15
N LYS A 149 1.26 8.61 4.56
CA LYS A 149 1.77 7.56 3.67
C LYS A 149 0.67 6.89 2.86
N THR A 150 0.97 6.61 1.60
CA THR A 150 0.10 5.79 0.75
C THR A 150 0.16 4.33 1.20
N PRO A 151 -0.96 3.71 1.55
CA PRO A 151 -0.98 2.32 2.00
C PRO A 151 -0.74 1.35 0.84
N VAL A 152 -0.15 0.20 1.15
CA VAL A 152 -0.07 -0.95 0.25
C VAL A 152 -1.37 -1.75 0.39
N LEU A 153 -2.11 -1.90 -0.69
CA LEU A 153 -3.40 -2.60 -0.68
C LEU A 153 -3.71 -3.24 -2.04
N ASN A 154 -4.60 -4.22 -2.03
CA ASN A 154 -5.26 -4.75 -3.22
C ASN A 154 -6.72 -4.30 -3.21
N SER A 155 -7.22 -3.89 -4.38
CA SER A 155 -8.61 -3.48 -4.55
C SER A 155 -9.07 -3.71 -6.00
N HIS A 156 -10.33 -3.42 -6.27
CA HIS A 156 -10.90 -3.50 -7.62
C HIS A 156 -11.49 -2.15 -7.99
N ILE A 157 -11.29 -1.75 -9.27
CA ILE A 157 -11.98 -0.59 -9.84
C ILE A 157 -13.44 -0.99 -10.04
N LYS A 158 -14.36 -0.32 -9.36
CA LYS A 158 -15.80 -0.60 -9.43
C LYS A 158 -16.57 0.40 -10.29
N ARG A 159 -16.03 1.61 -10.44
CA ARG A 159 -16.65 2.72 -11.14
C ARG A 159 -15.61 3.64 -11.74
N MET A 160 -15.92 4.21 -12.90
CA MET A 160 -15.21 5.32 -13.49
C MET A 160 -16.18 6.48 -13.67
N ASP A 161 -15.77 7.67 -13.26
CA ASP A 161 -16.51 8.90 -13.47
C ASP A 161 -15.77 9.73 -14.52
N PHE A 162 -16.46 10.13 -15.59
CA PHE A 162 -15.90 10.99 -16.63
C PHE A 162 -16.15 12.44 -16.27
N ASN A 163 -15.12 13.28 -16.44
CA ASN A 163 -15.13 14.70 -16.08
C ASN A 163 -15.62 14.95 -14.64
N PRO A 164 -15.06 14.26 -13.63
CA PRO A 164 -15.53 14.35 -12.26
C PRO A 164 -15.20 15.71 -11.64
N GLN A 165 -16.08 16.21 -10.81
CA GLN A 165 -15.77 17.30 -9.90
C GLN A 165 -15.07 16.72 -8.67
N TRP A 166 -13.88 17.23 -8.34
CA TRP A 166 -13.18 16.81 -7.16
C TRP A 166 -13.62 17.61 -5.93
N ILE A 167 -14.27 16.94 -5.00
CA ILE A 167 -14.60 17.53 -3.70
C ILE A 167 -13.35 17.52 -2.83
N ILE A 168 -12.80 18.70 -2.55
CA ILE A 168 -11.58 18.83 -1.75
C ILE A 168 -11.82 18.34 -0.32
N PRO A 169 -11.04 17.39 0.20
CA PRO A 169 -11.17 16.91 1.57
C PRO A 169 -10.99 18.02 2.60
N LYS A 170 -11.75 18.00 3.68
CA LYS A 170 -11.70 19.02 4.75
C LYS A 170 -10.31 19.19 5.37
N SER A 171 -9.51 18.12 5.42
CA SER A 171 -8.11 18.18 5.88
C SER A 171 -7.25 19.08 4.99
N ILE A 172 -7.44 19.03 3.66
CA ILE A 172 -6.75 19.90 2.71
C ILE A 172 -7.28 21.32 2.80
N ILE A 173 -8.61 21.48 2.89
CA ILE A 173 -9.22 22.80 3.06
C ILE A 173 -8.63 23.51 4.27
N ARG A 174 -8.60 22.86 5.43
CA ARG A 174 -8.06 23.43 6.67
C ARG A 174 -6.57 23.74 6.61
N LYS A 175 -5.78 22.89 5.92
CA LYS A 175 -4.32 23.06 5.83
C LYS A 175 -3.90 24.11 4.80
N SER A 176 -4.70 24.35 3.77
CA SER A 176 -4.29 25.18 2.62
C SER A 176 -5.36 26.17 2.19
N VAL A 177 -6.54 25.70 1.77
CA VAL A 177 -7.52 26.52 1.06
C VAL A 177 -8.10 27.62 1.95
N CYS A 178 -8.33 27.35 3.25
CA CYS A 178 -8.93 28.32 4.17
C CYS A 178 -8.08 29.59 4.37
N HIS A 179 -6.77 29.54 4.12
CA HIS A 179 -5.89 30.70 4.21
C HIS A 179 -6.06 31.68 3.05
N HIS A 180 -6.77 31.25 2.00
CA HIS A 180 -7.09 32.04 0.80
C HIS A 180 -8.58 32.41 0.75
N ALA A 181 -9.28 32.37 1.88
CA ALA A 181 -10.66 32.81 1.95
C ALA A 181 -10.77 34.31 1.58
N GLY A 182 -11.69 34.66 0.66
CA GLY A 182 -11.85 36.01 0.13
C GLY A 182 -10.95 36.34 -1.09
N ASP A 183 -10.04 35.44 -1.49
CA ASP A 183 -9.13 35.66 -2.62
C ASP A 183 -9.69 35.03 -3.90
N ASN A 184 -10.43 35.81 -4.69
CA ASN A 184 -11.01 35.34 -5.96
C ASN A 184 -9.94 34.82 -6.92
N ALA A 185 -8.79 35.50 -7.01
CA ALA A 185 -7.74 35.13 -7.93
C ALA A 185 -7.17 33.74 -7.61
N TYR A 186 -7.08 33.37 -6.34
CA TYR A 186 -6.67 32.03 -5.91
C TYR A 186 -7.65 30.95 -6.39
N PHE A 187 -8.95 31.21 -6.25
CA PHE A 187 -10.00 30.27 -6.67
C PHE A 187 -10.07 30.14 -8.19
N ASP A 188 -10.04 31.25 -8.91
CA ASP A 188 -10.13 31.28 -10.38
C ASP A 188 -8.92 30.59 -11.03
N ASN A 189 -7.71 30.88 -10.56
CA ASN A 189 -6.49 30.25 -11.09
C ASN A 189 -6.44 28.74 -10.91
N ARG A 190 -7.22 28.18 -9.99
CA ARG A 190 -7.29 26.74 -9.71
C ARG A 190 -8.59 26.10 -10.18
N ASN A 191 -9.48 26.86 -10.80
CA ASN A 191 -10.84 26.44 -11.14
C ASN A 191 -11.59 25.85 -9.91
N TYR A 192 -11.39 26.49 -8.74
CA TYR A 192 -12.10 26.12 -7.54
C TYR A 192 -13.39 26.92 -7.45
N PHE A 193 -14.46 26.28 -6.96
CA PHE A 193 -15.71 26.95 -6.63
C PHE A 193 -16.21 26.45 -5.29
N ILE A 194 -16.95 27.30 -4.60
CA ILE A 194 -17.54 27.00 -3.30
C ILE A 194 -19.02 26.70 -3.52
N ARG A 195 -19.50 25.56 -3.03
CA ARG A 195 -20.91 25.18 -3.15
C ARG A 195 -21.50 24.90 -1.78
N GLU A 196 -22.67 25.47 -1.51
CA GLU A 196 -23.46 25.14 -0.33
C GLU A 196 -24.12 23.75 -0.52
N ARG A 197 -23.94 22.85 0.44
CA ARG A 197 -24.43 21.46 0.31
C ARG A 197 -25.94 21.34 0.31
N LYS A 198 -26.63 22.17 1.11
CA LYS A 198 -28.11 22.10 1.22
C LYS A 198 -28.82 22.60 -0.02
N THR A 199 -28.38 23.71 -0.57
CA THR A 199 -29.05 24.37 -1.70
C THR A 199 -28.42 24.04 -3.04
N GLY A 200 -27.17 23.57 -3.06
CA GLY A 200 -26.40 23.38 -4.28
C GLY A 200 -25.93 24.69 -4.93
N LYS A 201 -26.20 25.84 -4.32
CA LYS A 201 -25.84 27.16 -4.87
C LYS A 201 -24.34 27.39 -4.74
N THR A 202 -23.78 28.01 -5.77
CA THR A 202 -22.39 28.50 -5.75
C THR A 202 -22.31 29.77 -4.95
N VAL A 203 -21.27 29.87 -4.13
CA VAL A 203 -20.96 31.06 -3.31
C VAL A 203 -19.76 31.78 -3.91
N ASP A 204 -19.84 33.09 -3.99
CA ASP A 204 -18.73 33.92 -4.48
C ASP A 204 -17.55 33.80 -3.48
N PRO A 205 -16.35 33.46 -3.95
CA PRO A 205 -15.17 33.38 -3.08
C PRO A 205 -14.84 34.66 -2.32
N SER A 206 -15.22 35.85 -2.84
CA SER A 206 -14.96 37.15 -2.21
C SER A 206 -15.65 37.31 -0.83
N VAL A 207 -16.78 36.62 -0.65
CA VAL A 207 -17.53 36.66 0.63
C VAL A 207 -17.22 35.45 1.51
N ALA A 208 -16.36 34.54 1.04
CA ALA A 208 -16.04 33.33 1.79
C ALA A 208 -15.14 33.67 2.99
N THR A 209 -15.43 33.04 4.12
CA THR A 209 -14.55 33.08 5.31
C THR A 209 -13.90 31.73 5.55
N GLY A 210 -12.76 31.72 6.26
CA GLY A 210 -12.09 30.48 6.62
C GLY A 210 -12.97 29.53 7.43
N SER A 211 -13.83 30.05 8.29
CA SER A 211 -14.80 29.26 9.05
C SER A 211 -15.86 28.62 8.16
N MET A 212 -16.38 29.35 7.16
CA MET A 212 -17.31 28.79 6.16
C MET A 212 -16.67 27.62 5.41
N LEU A 213 -15.47 27.81 4.87
CA LEU A 213 -14.76 26.79 4.12
C LEU A 213 -14.49 25.52 4.94
N CYS A 214 -14.25 25.68 6.25
CA CYS A 214 -14.02 24.57 7.16
C CYS A 214 -15.31 23.89 7.66
N SER A 215 -16.48 24.54 7.53
CA SER A 215 -17.76 23.97 7.96
C SER A 215 -18.20 22.81 7.06
N ASN A 216 -19.10 21.97 7.56
CA ASN A 216 -19.65 20.86 6.77
C ASN A 216 -20.76 21.30 5.80
N ASP A 217 -21.20 22.54 5.88
CA ASP A 217 -22.27 23.08 5.04
C ASP A 217 -21.79 23.43 3.63
N TYR A 218 -20.47 23.55 3.43
CA TYR A 218 -19.85 23.89 2.15
C TYR A 218 -18.91 22.80 1.63
N MET A 219 -18.71 22.77 0.32
CA MET A 219 -17.78 21.90 -0.38
C MET A 219 -17.15 22.63 -1.58
#